data_c39a95ea43b10bb49020e0d4b03cdd26
#
_entry.id   c39a95ea43b10bb49020e0d4b03cdd26
#
_cell.length_a   1.000
_cell.length_b   1.000
_cell.length_c   1.000
_cell.angle_alpha   90.00
_cell.angle_beta   90.00
_cell.angle_gamma   90.00
#
_symmetry.space_group_name_H-M   'P 1'
#
loop_
_entity.id
_entity.type
_entity.pdbx_description
1 polymer ?
#
loop_
_entity_poly.entity_id
_entity_poly.type
_entity_poly.pdbx_seq_one_letter_code
_entity_poly.pdbx_strand_id
1 'polypeptide(L)'
;LRFYDFEWARVKRFLKQHRARRAAIQLPAGLREHLQEIMEPFAEMGVETLVLANSCYGACDLADLKAKQLGCDVLVHYGHADMGLPACLPTLYIEARMPADPLGVAERALPDLKFKRVGLLTTVQHIAHLQNVAKLLRSSGIKPFIGRPGPRANYPGQLLGCDFGCARSVAARVDGFLYVGTGEFHPLGAALATGKQVLAVNPISEGFKTLAPDIDAFLRRRKGMTARAAAGERFGIIVSTKPGQARFKLAARLAEDLKRAGKVAHVLAVDEVRPEELGDFGLDGFICAACPRIPIDDAERFERPILTPFEARVMLGKAKFEPYRMDEVNRKDF
;
A
#
# COMPACT_ATOMS: atom_id res chain seq x y z
N LEU A 1 8.80 24.29 -12.01
CA LEU A 1 8.86 22.82 -12.21
C LEU A 1 7.61 22.23 -11.56
N ARG A 2 6.80 21.48 -12.31
CA ARG A 2 5.65 20.78 -11.74
C ARG A 2 6.16 19.69 -10.80
N PHE A 3 5.51 19.57 -9.65
CA PHE A 3 5.88 18.57 -8.64
C PHE A 3 5.43 17.16 -9.03
N TYR A 4 4.33 17.05 -9.83
CA TYR A 4 3.76 15.81 -10.34
C TYR A 4 3.45 15.90 -11.82
N ASP A 5 3.51 14.77 -12.53
CA ASP A 5 2.98 14.63 -13.89
C ASP A 5 1.52 14.17 -13.82
N PHE A 6 0.60 15.08 -14.15
CA PHE A 6 -0.84 14.81 -14.17
C PHE A 6 -1.35 14.33 -15.54
N GLU A 7 -0.47 14.08 -16.49
CA GLU A 7 -0.79 13.46 -17.80
C GLU A 7 -2.00 14.12 -18.51
N TRP A 8 -2.11 15.44 -18.54
CA TRP A 8 -3.28 16.18 -19.03
C TRP A 8 -3.74 15.78 -20.43
N ALA A 9 -2.81 15.52 -21.34
CA ALA A 9 -3.14 15.05 -22.67
C ALA A 9 -3.89 13.71 -22.66
N ARG A 10 -3.54 12.85 -21.71
CA ARG A 10 -4.19 11.55 -21.51
C ARG A 10 -5.58 11.71 -20.91
N VAL A 11 -5.75 12.62 -19.95
CA VAL A 11 -7.04 12.98 -19.36
C VAL A 11 -7.99 13.51 -20.45
N LYS A 12 -7.56 14.52 -21.24
CA LYS A 12 -8.38 15.12 -22.31
C LYS A 12 -8.81 14.07 -23.35
N ARG A 13 -7.88 13.18 -23.75
CA ARG A 13 -8.18 12.08 -24.68
C ARG A 13 -9.24 11.12 -24.12
N PHE A 14 -9.11 10.75 -22.86
CA PHE A 14 -10.06 9.88 -22.17
C PHE A 14 -11.46 10.48 -22.08
N LEU A 15 -11.57 11.74 -21.66
CA LEU A 15 -12.83 12.47 -21.57
C LEU A 15 -13.53 12.53 -22.95
N LYS A 16 -12.77 12.85 -24.00
CA LYS A 16 -13.27 12.87 -25.38
C LYS A 16 -13.74 11.50 -25.86
N GLN A 17 -12.95 10.45 -25.60
CA GLN A 17 -13.28 9.07 -25.99
C GLN A 17 -14.61 8.60 -25.39
N HIS A 18 -14.87 8.96 -24.14
CA HIS A 18 -16.08 8.58 -23.41
C HIS A 18 -17.21 9.61 -23.52
N ARG A 19 -17.01 10.69 -24.29
CA ARG A 19 -17.99 11.80 -24.43
C ARG A 19 -18.49 12.27 -23.04
N ALA A 20 -17.58 12.33 -22.07
CA ALA A 20 -17.91 12.63 -20.70
C ALA A 20 -18.44 14.05 -20.57
N ARG A 21 -19.60 14.19 -19.92
CA ARG A 21 -20.20 15.47 -19.53
C ARG A 21 -19.97 15.74 -18.05
N ARG A 22 -19.93 14.69 -17.24
CA ARG A 22 -19.66 14.77 -15.79
C ARG A 22 -18.63 13.74 -15.40
N ALA A 23 -17.53 14.17 -14.77
CA ALA A 23 -16.44 13.33 -14.31
C ALA A 23 -16.31 13.35 -12.79
N ALA A 24 -16.16 12.19 -12.17
CA ALA A 24 -15.72 12.09 -10.79
C ALA A 24 -14.21 12.14 -10.71
N ILE A 25 -13.67 12.86 -9.71
CA ILE A 25 -12.25 13.00 -9.43
C ILE A 25 -11.97 12.40 -8.08
N GLN A 26 -11.10 11.38 -8.02
CA GLN A 26 -10.65 10.76 -6.78
C GLN A 26 -9.18 11.03 -6.54
N LEU A 27 -8.85 11.62 -5.37
CA LEU A 27 -7.51 12.08 -5.01
C LEU A 27 -7.06 11.51 -3.67
N PRO A 28 -5.81 11.02 -3.54
CA PRO A 28 -5.19 10.78 -2.24
C PRO A 28 -4.90 12.12 -1.54
N ALA A 29 -4.73 12.06 -0.20
CA ALA A 29 -4.52 13.26 0.61
C ALA A 29 -3.36 14.13 0.09
N GLY A 30 -2.24 13.52 -0.31
CA GLY A 30 -1.05 14.23 -0.79
C GLY A 30 -1.20 14.95 -2.13
N LEU A 31 -2.32 14.77 -2.85
CA LEU A 31 -2.59 15.49 -4.09
C LEU A 31 -3.69 16.56 -3.96
N ARG A 32 -4.29 16.72 -2.79
CA ARG A 32 -5.43 17.64 -2.60
C ARG A 32 -5.03 19.11 -2.76
N GLU A 33 -3.82 19.47 -2.38
CA GLU A 33 -3.28 20.82 -2.56
C GLU A 33 -3.09 21.21 -4.04
N HIS A 34 -2.98 20.21 -4.93
CA HIS A 34 -2.88 20.39 -6.38
C HIS A 34 -4.25 20.38 -7.10
N LEU A 35 -5.35 20.49 -6.36
CA LEU A 35 -6.70 20.38 -6.93
C LEU A 35 -6.93 21.34 -8.11
N GLN A 36 -6.52 22.60 -7.99
CA GLN A 36 -6.73 23.60 -9.04
C GLN A 36 -6.01 23.20 -10.34
N GLU A 37 -4.75 22.74 -10.23
CA GLU A 37 -3.97 22.27 -11.37
C GLU A 37 -4.60 21.01 -12.02
N ILE A 38 -5.09 20.08 -11.20
CA ILE A 38 -5.74 18.85 -11.67
C ILE A 38 -7.03 19.17 -12.43
N MET A 39 -7.75 20.24 -12.06
CA MET A 39 -9.04 20.62 -12.66
C MET A 39 -8.90 21.31 -14.01
N GLU A 40 -7.74 21.85 -14.38
CA GLU A 40 -7.55 22.61 -15.63
C GLU A 40 -8.05 21.87 -16.88
N PRO A 41 -7.66 20.60 -17.16
CA PRO A 41 -8.07 19.93 -18.39
C PRO A 41 -9.60 19.70 -18.48
N PHE A 42 -10.29 19.59 -17.33
CA PHE A 42 -11.75 19.42 -17.30
C PHE A 42 -12.45 20.74 -17.61
N ALA A 43 -11.98 21.85 -17.03
CA ALA A 43 -12.50 23.17 -17.27
C ALA A 43 -12.35 23.59 -18.75
N GLU A 44 -11.18 23.34 -19.36
CA GLU A 44 -10.91 23.61 -20.78
C GLU A 44 -11.85 22.81 -21.71
N MET A 45 -12.29 21.63 -21.28
CA MET A 45 -13.18 20.79 -22.08
C MET A 45 -14.67 21.00 -21.74
N GLY A 46 -15.00 21.88 -20.80
CA GLY A 46 -16.38 22.13 -20.36
C GLY A 46 -17.01 20.90 -19.68
N VAL A 47 -16.22 20.04 -19.06
CA VAL A 47 -16.71 18.86 -18.34
C VAL A 47 -17.01 19.23 -16.90
N GLU A 48 -18.26 18.98 -16.46
CA GLU A 48 -18.62 19.13 -15.05
C GLU A 48 -17.84 18.13 -14.18
N THR A 49 -17.38 18.57 -13.03
CA THR A 49 -16.55 17.74 -12.15
C THR A 49 -17.13 17.63 -10.76
N LEU A 50 -17.08 16.42 -10.19
CA LEU A 50 -17.37 16.14 -8.80
C LEU A 50 -16.12 15.56 -8.13
N VAL A 51 -15.59 16.30 -7.16
CA VAL A 51 -14.44 15.83 -6.37
C VAL A 51 -14.92 14.96 -5.22
N LEU A 52 -14.50 13.71 -5.18
CA LEU A 52 -14.81 12.79 -4.11
C LEU A 52 -13.91 13.10 -2.91
N ALA A 53 -14.45 13.83 -1.93
CA ALA A 53 -13.67 14.34 -0.79
C ALA A 53 -13.34 13.28 0.29
N ASN A 54 -13.88 12.06 0.16
CA ASN A 54 -13.54 10.94 1.04
C ASN A 54 -12.04 10.59 0.96
N SER A 55 -11.54 9.88 1.97
CA SER A 55 -10.18 9.34 1.95
C SER A 55 -9.97 8.41 0.74
N CYS A 56 -8.79 8.50 0.14
CA CYS A 56 -8.35 7.60 -0.92
C CYS A 56 -6.94 7.12 -0.59
N TYR A 57 -6.81 5.84 -0.27
CA TYR A 57 -5.55 5.24 0.21
C TYR A 57 -4.78 4.48 -0.88
N GLY A 58 -5.41 4.21 -2.02
CA GLY A 58 -4.81 3.43 -3.10
C GLY A 58 -5.82 3.09 -4.18
N ALA A 59 -5.36 2.47 -5.26
CA ALA A 59 -6.24 1.91 -6.28
C ALA A 59 -7.16 0.79 -5.74
N CYS A 60 -6.85 0.25 -4.56
CA CYS A 60 -7.72 -0.68 -3.83
C CYS A 60 -9.00 -0.04 -3.25
N ASP A 61 -9.05 1.29 -3.22
CA ASP A 61 -10.15 2.13 -2.72
C ASP A 61 -10.87 2.82 -3.89
N LEU A 62 -11.23 2.05 -4.91
CA LEU A 62 -11.89 2.59 -6.09
C LEU A 62 -13.31 3.05 -5.76
N ALA A 63 -13.63 4.31 -6.05
CA ALA A 63 -14.93 4.93 -5.73
C ALA A 63 -15.89 5.03 -6.93
N ASP A 64 -15.77 4.12 -7.88
CA ASP A 64 -16.54 4.09 -9.13
C ASP A 64 -18.05 3.91 -8.89
N LEU A 65 -18.43 3.09 -7.92
CA LEU A 65 -19.83 2.93 -7.54
C LEU A 65 -20.44 4.23 -6.97
N LYS A 66 -19.68 4.94 -6.12
CA LYS A 66 -20.09 6.26 -5.59
C LYS A 66 -20.21 7.29 -6.72
N ALA A 67 -19.24 7.30 -7.63
CA ALA A 67 -19.26 8.16 -8.82
C ALA A 67 -20.50 7.90 -9.69
N LYS A 68 -20.83 6.63 -9.92
CA LYS A 68 -22.03 6.22 -10.66
C LYS A 68 -23.32 6.67 -9.99
N GLN A 69 -23.43 6.54 -8.68
CA GLN A 69 -24.58 7.01 -7.88
C GLN A 69 -24.78 8.53 -7.98
N LEU A 70 -23.68 9.29 -8.15
CA LEU A 70 -23.69 10.73 -8.34
C LEU A 70 -23.95 11.16 -9.81
N GLY A 71 -24.22 10.19 -10.70
CA GLY A 71 -24.52 10.45 -12.10
C GLY A 71 -23.28 10.87 -12.92
N CYS A 72 -22.09 10.46 -12.53
CA CYS A 72 -20.89 10.68 -13.33
C CYS A 72 -20.80 9.67 -14.48
N ASP A 73 -20.25 10.10 -15.62
CA ASP A 73 -20.03 9.28 -16.80
C ASP A 73 -18.72 8.48 -16.70
N VAL A 74 -17.72 9.09 -16.01
CA VAL A 74 -16.36 8.53 -15.87
C VAL A 74 -15.79 8.83 -14.49
N LEU A 75 -14.76 8.07 -14.10
CA LEU A 75 -13.94 8.33 -12.93
C LEU A 75 -12.47 8.57 -13.36
N VAL A 76 -11.84 9.63 -12.85
CA VAL A 76 -10.39 9.83 -12.96
C VAL A 76 -9.78 9.70 -11.58
N HIS A 77 -8.98 8.65 -11.40
CA HIS A 77 -8.33 8.27 -10.16
C HIS A 77 -6.84 8.63 -10.22
N TYR A 78 -6.41 9.53 -9.35
CA TYR A 78 -5.04 10.04 -9.32
C TYR A 78 -4.19 9.38 -8.23
N GLY A 79 -2.87 9.37 -8.45
CA GLY A 79 -1.84 8.98 -7.48
C GLY A 79 -1.53 7.48 -7.43
N HIS A 80 -2.21 6.64 -8.19
CA HIS A 80 -2.02 5.19 -8.13
C HIS A 80 -2.06 4.55 -9.52
N ALA A 81 -1.37 3.41 -9.66
CA ALA A 81 -1.49 2.55 -10.83
C ALA A 81 -2.74 1.66 -10.74
N ASP A 82 -3.27 1.27 -11.88
CA ASP A 82 -4.39 0.33 -11.95
C ASP A 82 -4.00 -1.02 -11.30
N MET A 83 -4.85 -1.55 -10.46
CA MET A 83 -4.69 -2.88 -9.82
C MET A 83 -5.47 -3.99 -10.53
N GLY A 84 -6.12 -3.69 -11.65
CA GLY A 84 -6.97 -4.63 -12.37
C GLY A 84 -8.26 -4.98 -11.62
N LEU A 85 -8.80 -4.07 -10.79
CA LEU A 85 -10.10 -4.25 -10.15
C LEU A 85 -11.21 -4.00 -11.16
N PRO A 86 -12.30 -4.79 -11.12
CA PRO A 86 -13.48 -4.51 -11.93
C PRO A 86 -14.07 -3.16 -11.54
N ALA A 87 -14.37 -2.32 -12.52
CA ALA A 87 -14.99 -1.03 -12.33
C ALA A 87 -16.35 -0.97 -13.05
N CYS A 88 -17.34 -0.31 -12.42
CA CYS A 88 -18.69 -0.12 -13.00
C CYS A 88 -18.82 1.16 -13.84
N LEU A 89 -17.79 1.99 -13.89
CA LEU A 89 -17.62 3.14 -14.78
C LEU A 89 -16.28 3.06 -15.51
N PRO A 90 -16.19 3.64 -16.74
CA PRO A 90 -14.88 3.89 -17.34
C PRO A 90 -13.99 4.64 -16.38
N THR A 91 -12.84 4.08 -16.06
CA THR A 91 -11.92 4.64 -15.06
C THR A 91 -10.54 4.86 -15.67
N LEU A 92 -10.00 6.06 -15.48
CA LEU A 92 -8.65 6.43 -15.85
C LEU A 92 -7.79 6.55 -14.60
N TYR A 93 -6.68 5.81 -14.56
CA TYR A 93 -5.67 5.95 -13.52
C TYR A 93 -4.55 6.88 -13.99
N ILE A 94 -4.28 7.94 -13.22
CA ILE A 94 -3.17 8.87 -13.40
C ILE A 94 -2.21 8.65 -12.23
N GLU A 95 -1.03 8.17 -12.51
CA GLU A 95 -0.09 7.71 -11.48
C GLU A 95 0.55 8.85 -10.69
N ALA A 96 0.47 10.09 -11.19
CA ALA A 96 1.09 11.28 -10.61
C ALA A 96 2.58 11.04 -10.30
N ARG A 97 3.34 10.68 -11.34
CA ARG A 97 4.78 10.43 -11.23
C ARG A 97 5.52 11.70 -10.84
N MET A 98 6.55 11.53 -10.02
CA MET A 98 7.37 12.64 -9.55
C MET A 98 8.61 12.77 -10.44
N PRO A 99 8.91 13.98 -10.96
CA PRO A 99 10.12 14.22 -11.72
C PRO A 99 11.39 14.32 -10.85
N ALA A 100 11.25 14.39 -9.51
CA ALA A 100 12.39 14.45 -8.59
C ALA A 100 13.36 13.30 -8.82
N ASP A 101 14.60 13.65 -9.23
CA ASP A 101 15.62 12.67 -9.56
C ASP A 101 16.29 12.11 -8.29
N PRO A 102 16.21 10.79 -8.04
CA PRO A 102 16.83 10.18 -6.88
C PRO A 102 18.35 9.97 -7.00
N LEU A 103 18.98 10.28 -8.14
CA LEU A 103 20.39 9.94 -8.39
C LEU A 103 21.32 10.58 -7.36
N GLY A 104 21.15 11.86 -7.04
CA GLY A 104 22.03 12.55 -6.09
C GLY A 104 22.00 11.92 -4.69
N VAL A 105 20.80 11.60 -4.15
CA VAL A 105 20.69 10.94 -2.85
C VAL A 105 21.15 9.46 -2.92
N ALA A 106 20.90 8.77 -4.02
CA ALA A 106 21.36 7.40 -4.21
C ALA A 106 22.90 7.31 -4.27
N GLU A 107 23.56 8.28 -4.93
CA GLU A 107 25.02 8.37 -4.99
C GLU A 107 25.63 8.62 -3.60
N ARG A 108 25.07 9.57 -2.83
CA ARG A 108 25.52 9.82 -1.44
C ARG A 108 25.33 8.59 -0.52
N ALA A 109 24.35 7.73 -0.82
CA ALA A 109 24.08 6.53 -0.05
C ALA A 109 24.96 5.31 -0.42
N LEU A 110 25.74 5.36 -1.52
CA LEU A 110 26.59 4.24 -1.96
C LEU A 110 27.58 3.76 -0.90
N PRO A 111 28.26 4.62 -0.09
CA PRO A 111 29.16 4.17 0.95
C PRO A 111 28.51 3.29 2.03
N ASP A 112 27.19 3.49 2.27
CA ASP A 112 26.39 2.72 3.23
C ASP A 112 25.82 1.43 2.64
N LEU A 113 25.83 1.31 1.31
CA LEU A 113 25.32 0.14 0.60
C LEU A 113 26.38 -0.99 0.61
N LYS A 114 26.38 -1.79 1.67
CA LYS A 114 27.36 -2.86 1.91
C LYS A 114 27.15 -4.13 1.07
N PHE A 115 26.41 -4.05 -0.03
CA PHE A 115 26.01 -5.18 -0.86
C PHE A 115 26.64 -5.09 -2.25
N LYS A 116 27.02 -6.24 -2.82
CA LYS A 116 27.49 -6.35 -4.21
C LYS A 116 26.37 -6.68 -5.19
N ARG A 117 25.31 -7.35 -4.72
CA ARG A 117 24.12 -7.70 -5.50
C ARG A 117 22.91 -7.06 -4.83
N VAL A 118 22.28 -6.10 -5.50
CA VAL A 118 21.27 -5.23 -4.90
C VAL A 118 19.94 -5.37 -5.64
N GLY A 119 18.87 -5.67 -4.91
CA GLY A 119 17.52 -5.58 -5.42
C GLY A 119 17.05 -4.12 -5.41
N LEU A 120 16.54 -3.63 -6.53
CA LEU A 120 15.98 -2.28 -6.63
C LEU A 120 14.47 -2.30 -6.43
N LEU A 121 13.99 -1.43 -5.55
CA LEU A 121 12.59 -1.33 -5.15
C LEU A 121 12.14 0.14 -5.14
N THR A 122 10.86 0.38 -5.48
CA THR A 122 10.29 1.73 -5.46
C THR A 122 8.76 1.69 -5.40
N THR A 123 8.13 2.86 -5.32
CA THR A 123 6.69 3.05 -5.58
C THR A 123 6.46 3.57 -7.00
N VAL A 124 5.19 3.61 -7.45
CA VAL A 124 4.86 4.05 -8.82
C VAL A 124 5.31 5.48 -9.11
N GLN A 125 5.36 6.36 -8.11
CA GLN A 125 5.78 7.75 -8.25
C GLN A 125 7.21 7.89 -8.77
N HIS A 126 8.11 6.96 -8.43
CA HIS A 126 9.52 7.01 -8.79
C HIS A 126 9.94 5.92 -9.78
N ILE A 127 8.99 5.17 -10.34
CA ILE A 127 9.27 4.01 -11.20
C ILE A 127 10.11 4.37 -12.44
N ALA A 128 9.90 5.55 -13.00
CA ALA A 128 10.63 6.05 -14.17
C ALA A 128 12.15 6.18 -13.93
N HIS A 129 12.55 6.44 -12.69
CA HIS A 129 13.95 6.65 -12.31
C HIS A 129 14.73 5.36 -12.02
N LEU A 130 14.04 4.23 -11.86
CA LEU A 130 14.66 2.98 -11.38
C LEU A 130 15.79 2.49 -12.31
N GLN A 131 15.65 2.68 -13.63
CA GLN A 131 16.71 2.30 -14.58
C GLN A 131 17.95 3.21 -14.48
N ASN A 132 17.79 4.48 -14.14
CA ASN A 132 18.91 5.39 -13.94
C ASN A 132 19.68 5.03 -12.66
N VAL A 133 18.97 4.69 -11.58
CA VAL A 133 19.58 4.17 -10.35
C VAL A 133 20.32 2.85 -10.64
N ALA A 134 19.76 1.97 -11.48
CA ALA A 134 20.41 0.73 -11.88
C ALA A 134 21.72 1.00 -12.67
N LYS A 135 21.77 2.03 -13.51
CA LYS A 135 22.99 2.45 -14.22
C LYS A 135 24.06 2.96 -13.23
N LEU A 136 23.67 3.81 -12.27
CA LEU A 136 24.54 4.31 -11.22
C LEU A 136 25.17 3.17 -10.42
N LEU A 137 24.38 2.19 -10.00
CA LEU A 137 24.92 1.02 -9.28
C LEU A 137 25.93 0.24 -10.12
N ARG A 138 25.67 0.02 -11.42
CA ARG A 138 26.60 -0.70 -12.31
C ARG A 138 27.93 0.06 -12.47
N SER A 139 27.89 1.37 -12.65
CA SER A 139 29.12 2.19 -12.76
C SER A 139 29.93 2.18 -11.46
N SER A 140 29.28 1.92 -10.31
CA SER A 140 29.92 1.76 -9.01
C SER A 140 30.33 0.30 -8.68
N GLY A 141 30.31 -0.60 -9.66
CA GLY A 141 30.70 -2.03 -9.48
C GLY A 141 29.67 -2.87 -8.73
N ILE A 142 28.44 -2.38 -8.57
CA ILE A 142 27.34 -3.07 -7.88
C ILE A 142 26.38 -3.66 -8.92
N LYS A 143 25.98 -4.93 -8.76
CA LYS A 143 25.06 -5.60 -9.68
C LYS A 143 23.60 -5.41 -9.26
N PRO A 144 22.80 -4.57 -9.98
CA PRO A 144 21.40 -4.37 -9.65
C PRO A 144 20.51 -5.47 -10.22
N PHE A 145 19.42 -5.75 -9.50
CA PHE A 145 18.34 -6.64 -9.90
C PHE A 145 17.00 -5.94 -9.71
N ILE A 146 16.16 -5.96 -10.71
CA ILE A 146 14.79 -5.45 -10.64
C ILE A 146 13.85 -6.65 -10.72
N GLY A 147 13.07 -6.85 -9.67
CA GLY A 147 12.15 -7.98 -9.56
C GLY A 147 10.91 -7.82 -10.46
N ARG A 148 10.29 -8.95 -10.83
CA ARG A 148 9.00 -8.95 -11.51
C ARG A 148 7.92 -8.42 -10.59
N PRO A 149 6.90 -7.69 -11.12
CA PRO A 149 5.80 -7.21 -10.30
C PRO A 149 5.07 -8.37 -9.63
N GLY A 150 4.55 -8.13 -8.44
CA GLY A 150 3.62 -9.03 -7.79
C GLY A 150 2.23 -8.96 -8.44
N PRO A 151 1.25 -9.75 -7.95
CA PRO A 151 -0.06 -9.88 -8.59
C PRO A 151 -0.91 -8.60 -8.57
N ARG A 152 -0.54 -7.61 -7.78
CA ARG A 152 -1.25 -6.32 -7.63
C ARG A 152 -0.46 -5.12 -8.14
N ALA A 153 0.81 -5.30 -8.48
CA ALA A 153 1.71 -4.27 -9.01
C ALA A 153 1.81 -4.35 -10.52
N ASN A 154 2.03 -3.22 -11.19
CA ASN A 154 2.11 -3.16 -12.66
C ASN A 154 3.54 -3.15 -13.18
N TYR A 155 4.49 -2.67 -12.39
CA TYR A 155 5.83 -2.39 -12.87
C TYR A 155 6.88 -3.25 -12.17
N PRO A 156 7.93 -3.71 -12.91
CA PRO A 156 9.12 -4.29 -12.29
C PRO A 156 9.71 -3.31 -11.26
N GLY A 157 10.05 -3.81 -10.08
CA GLY A 157 10.58 -3.00 -9.00
C GLY A 157 9.53 -2.30 -8.12
N GLN A 158 8.26 -2.26 -8.54
CA GLN A 158 7.18 -1.63 -7.78
C GLN A 158 6.79 -2.44 -6.55
N LEU A 159 6.73 -1.78 -5.39
CA LEU A 159 6.13 -2.29 -4.16
C LEU A 159 4.76 -1.66 -3.91
N LEU A 160 3.89 -2.44 -3.30
CA LEU A 160 2.66 -1.97 -2.66
C LEU A 160 2.68 -2.39 -1.18
N GLY A 161 2.00 -1.65 -0.31
CA GLY A 161 1.90 -2.00 1.11
C GLY A 161 1.18 -3.33 1.37
N CYS A 162 0.59 -3.92 0.35
CA CYS A 162 -0.13 -5.20 0.39
C CYS A 162 0.43 -6.24 -0.61
N ASP A 163 1.56 -5.95 -1.26
CA ASP A 163 2.20 -6.86 -2.22
C ASP A 163 3.72 -6.61 -2.27
N PHE A 164 4.49 -7.56 -1.74
CA PHE A 164 5.96 -7.58 -1.75
C PHE A 164 6.52 -8.59 -2.76
N GLY A 165 5.71 -9.05 -3.71
CA GLY A 165 6.06 -10.06 -4.71
C GLY A 165 7.29 -9.70 -5.53
N CYS A 166 7.44 -8.42 -5.87
CA CYS A 166 8.62 -7.90 -6.56
C CYS A 166 9.92 -8.16 -5.78
N ALA A 167 9.96 -7.86 -4.48
CA ALA A 167 11.14 -8.09 -3.63
C ALA A 167 11.44 -9.59 -3.53
N ARG A 168 10.42 -10.43 -3.27
CA ARG A 168 10.60 -11.89 -3.18
C ARG A 168 11.11 -12.52 -4.46
N SER A 169 10.70 -11.99 -5.63
CA SER A 169 11.09 -12.57 -6.93
C SER A 169 12.60 -12.55 -7.19
N VAL A 170 13.34 -11.70 -6.48
CA VAL A 170 14.80 -11.56 -6.61
C VAL A 170 15.57 -11.86 -5.32
N ALA A 171 14.88 -12.09 -4.19
CA ALA A 171 15.49 -12.23 -2.86
C ALA A 171 16.63 -13.26 -2.80
N ALA A 172 16.52 -14.39 -3.50
CA ALA A 172 17.57 -15.42 -3.55
C ALA A 172 18.82 -15.00 -4.34
N ARG A 173 18.73 -13.94 -5.15
CA ARG A 173 19.79 -13.50 -6.07
C ARG A 173 20.53 -12.26 -5.57
N VAL A 174 20.06 -11.62 -4.49
CA VAL A 174 20.57 -10.35 -3.97
C VAL A 174 21.09 -10.51 -2.55
N ASP A 175 21.98 -9.62 -2.13
CA ASP A 175 22.52 -9.58 -0.77
C ASP A 175 21.65 -8.70 0.13
N GLY A 176 21.01 -7.66 -0.45
CA GLY A 176 20.10 -6.73 0.17
C GLY A 176 19.36 -5.89 -0.87
N PHE A 177 18.64 -4.86 -0.40
CA PHE A 177 17.83 -4.02 -1.26
C PHE A 177 18.19 -2.54 -1.11
N LEU A 178 18.01 -1.79 -2.20
CA LEU A 178 17.94 -0.33 -2.22
C LEU A 178 16.49 0.05 -2.58
N TYR A 179 15.82 0.73 -1.66
CA TYR A 179 14.48 1.28 -1.88
C TYR A 179 14.58 2.77 -2.20
N VAL A 180 13.90 3.20 -3.26
CA VAL A 180 13.79 4.61 -3.66
C VAL A 180 12.36 5.07 -3.44
N GLY A 181 12.15 6.05 -2.56
CA GLY A 181 10.82 6.56 -2.29
C GLY A 181 10.66 7.17 -0.90
N THR A 182 9.46 7.63 -0.61
CA THR A 182 9.09 8.23 0.67
C THR A 182 8.47 7.20 1.62
N GLY A 183 8.54 7.49 2.92
CA GLY A 183 7.95 6.65 3.98
C GLY A 183 8.72 5.35 4.25
N GLU A 184 8.43 4.75 5.39
CA GLU A 184 9.18 3.61 5.94
C GLU A 184 8.45 2.28 5.81
N PHE A 185 7.14 2.30 5.62
CA PHE A 185 6.33 1.08 5.59
C PHE A 185 6.73 0.12 4.45
N HIS A 186 6.94 0.64 3.23
CA HIS A 186 7.29 -0.19 2.08
C HIS A 186 8.65 -0.88 2.24
N PRO A 187 9.74 -0.16 2.57
CA PRO A 187 11.04 -0.81 2.77
C PRO A 187 11.08 -1.72 4.00
N LEU A 188 10.38 -1.38 5.09
CA LEU A 188 10.23 -2.27 6.26
C LEU A 188 9.50 -3.56 5.86
N GLY A 189 8.40 -3.45 5.12
CA GLY A 189 7.66 -4.61 4.61
C GLY A 189 8.50 -5.50 3.70
N ALA A 190 9.31 -4.91 2.82
CA ALA A 190 10.23 -5.65 1.96
C ALA A 190 11.30 -6.40 2.78
N ALA A 191 11.86 -5.75 3.81
CA ALA A 191 12.82 -6.38 4.70
C ALA A 191 12.22 -7.59 5.44
N LEU A 192 11.03 -7.43 6.01
CA LEU A 192 10.31 -8.50 6.70
C LEU A 192 9.87 -9.63 5.76
N ALA A 193 9.43 -9.29 4.54
CA ALA A 193 8.99 -10.27 3.56
C ALA A 193 10.13 -11.10 2.96
N THR A 194 11.38 -10.62 3.04
CA THR A 194 12.54 -11.25 2.40
C THR A 194 13.61 -11.71 3.39
N GLY A 195 13.55 -11.23 4.65
CA GLY A 195 14.62 -11.45 5.64
C GLY A 195 15.93 -10.72 5.29
N LYS A 196 15.90 -9.72 4.40
CA LYS A 196 17.10 -9.01 3.93
C LYS A 196 17.07 -7.54 4.32
N GLN A 197 18.26 -7.01 4.54
CA GLN A 197 18.45 -5.60 4.85
C GLN A 197 18.03 -4.70 3.68
N VAL A 198 17.46 -3.56 3.99
CA VAL A 198 17.04 -2.53 3.03
C VAL A 198 17.69 -1.20 3.40
N LEU A 199 18.40 -0.59 2.46
CA LEU A 199 18.78 0.82 2.50
C LEU A 199 17.69 1.61 1.79
N ALA A 200 17.05 2.55 2.48
CA ALA A 200 16.03 3.42 1.91
C ALA A 200 16.62 4.79 1.60
N VAL A 201 16.39 5.30 0.40
CA VAL A 201 16.73 6.66 -0.03
C VAL A 201 15.47 7.42 -0.37
N ASN A 202 15.38 8.65 0.14
CA ASN A 202 14.21 9.52 -0.04
C ASN A 202 14.60 10.71 -0.94
N PRO A 203 14.11 10.78 -2.18
CA PRO A 203 14.47 11.85 -3.12
C PRO A 203 13.86 13.22 -2.76
N ILE A 204 12.91 13.29 -1.83
CA ILE A 204 12.27 14.55 -1.40
C ILE A 204 13.03 15.19 -0.24
N SER A 205 13.31 14.42 0.82
CA SER A 205 14.08 14.89 1.97
C SER A 205 15.59 14.81 1.75
N GLU A 206 16.01 14.19 0.65
CA GLU A 206 17.41 13.88 0.30
C GLU A 206 18.18 13.07 1.38
N GLY A 207 17.43 12.42 2.26
CA GLY A 207 17.95 11.55 3.32
C GLY A 207 18.00 10.08 2.93
N PHE A 208 18.79 9.31 3.65
CA PHE A 208 18.81 7.85 3.52
C PHE A 208 19.05 7.19 4.88
N LYS A 209 18.56 5.96 5.04
CA LYS A 209 18.77 5.17 6.25
C LYS A 209 18.67 3.66 6.00
N THR A 210 19.36 2.89 6.84
CA THR A 210 19.23 1.43 6.91
C THR A 210 18.19 1.05 7.96
N LEU A 211 17.31 0.07 7.66
CA LEU A 211 16.15 -0.25 8.49
C LEU A 211 16.35 -1.36 9.54
N ALA A 212 17.54 -1.92 9.68
CA ALA A 212 17.79 -3.05 10.60
C ALA A 212 17.36 -2.79 12.07
N PRO A 213 17.64 -1.62 12.70
CA PRO A 213 17.21 -1.34 14.08
C PRO A 213 15.67 -1.27 14.21
N ASP A 214 15.00 -0.78 13.18
CA ASP A 214 13.54 -0.61 13.17
C ASP A 214 12.80 -1.96 13.12
N ILE A 215 13.42 -2.97 12.49
CA ILE A 215 12.87 -4.33 12.41
C ILE A 215 12.74 -4.96 13.80
N ASP A 216 13.78 -4.90 14.62
CA ASP A 216 13.77 -5.50 15.96
C ASP A 216 12.75 -4.81 16.87
N ALA A 217 12.66 -3.48 16.82
CA ALA A 217 11.67 -2.73 17.56
C ALA A 217 10.24 -3.07 17.09
N PHE A 218 10.03 -3.19 15.79
CA PHE A 218 8.77 -3.62 15.20
C PHE A 218 8.37 -5.02 15.70
N LEU A 219 9.25 -6.01 15.58
CA LEU A 219 8.96 -7.39 15.98
C LEU A 219 8.63 -7.50 17.48
N ARG A 220 9.34 -6.78 18.34
CA ARG A 220 9.04 -6.73 19.78
C ARG A 220 7.65 -6.18 20.04
N ARG A 221 7.25 -5.06 19.40
CA ARG A 221 5.91 -4.47 19.53
C ARG A 221 4.84 -5.44 19.06
N ARG A 222 5.01 -6.08 17.88
CA ARG A 222 4.01 -7.01 17.34
C ARG A 222 3.87 -8.28 18.19
N LYS A 223 4.96 -8.79 18.74
CA LYS A 223 4.96 -9.93 19.66
C LYS A 223 4.21 -9.58 20.96
N GLY A 224 4.45 -8.40 21.52
CA GLY A 224 3.73 -7.90 22.71
C GLY A 224 2.23 -7.72 22.43
N MET A 225 1.87 -7.17 21.26
CA MET A 225 0.47 -7.02 20.82
C MET A 225 -0.23 -8.37 20.72
N THR A 226 0.43 -9.36 20.10
CA THR A 226 -0.10 -10.72 19.95
C THR A 226 -0.30 -11.40 21.31
N ALA A 227 0.65 -11.23 22.25
CA ALA A 227 0.54 -11.77 23.60
C ALA A 227 -0.60 -11.12 24.40
N ARG A 228 -0.77 -9.79 24.30
CA ARG A 228 -1.91 -9.10 24.92
C ARG A 228 -3.25 -9.60 24.40
N ALA A 229 -3.38 -9.81 23.08
CA ALA A 229 -4.59 -10.32 22.46
C ALA A 229 -4.94 -11.75 22.94
N ALA A 230 -3.96 -12.58 23.26
CA ALA A 230 -4.19 -13.98 23.67
C ALA A 230 -5.06 -14.11 24.91
N ALA A 231 -5.06 -13.11 25.81
CA ALA A 231 -5.91 -13.07 27.00
C ALA A 231 -7.37 -12.70 26.73
N GLY A 232 -7.69 -12.21 25.51
CA GLY A 232 -9.04 -11.81 25.14
C GLY A 232 -9.90 -13.03 24.73
N GLU A 233 -11.23 -12.88 24.89
CA GLU A 233 -12.23 -13.90 24.55
C GLU A 233 -13.11 -13.47 23.37
N ARG A 234 -13.37 -12.18 23.19
CA ARG A 234 -14.29 -11.60 22.19
C ARG A 234 -13.53 -10.79 21.16
N PHE A 235 -13.62 -11.19 19.90
CA PHE A 235 -12.86 -10.56 18.82
C PHE A 235 -13.75 -10.01 17.71
N GLY A 236 -13.40 -8.80 17.22
CA GLY A 236 -13.91 -8.22 15.99
C GLY A 236 -12.97 -8.52 14.82
N ILE A 237 -13.50 -9.06 13.74
CA ILE A 237 -12.76 -9.27 12.50
C ILE A 237 -13.17 -8.17 11.54
N ILE A 238 -12.28 -7.20 11.34
CA ILE A 238 -12.54 -6.01 10.51
C ILE A 238 -12.36 -6.41 9.05
N VAL A 239 -13.42 -6.21 8.26
CA VAL A 239 -13.39 -6.34 6.80
C VAL A 239 -13.85 -5.03 6.17
N SER A 240 -13.19 -4.60 5.09
CA SER A 240 -13.57 -3.38 4.39
C SER A 240 -14.55 -3.67 3.26
N THR A 241 -15.47 -2.71 3.01
CA THR A 241 -16.33 -2.71 1.81
C THR A 241 -15.62 -2.15 0.57
N LYS A 242 -14.39 -1.60 0.71
CA LYS A 242 -13.58 -1.11 -0.41
C LYS A 242 -13.19 -2.27 -1.34
N PRO A 243 -13.36 -2.14 -2.68
CA PRO A 243 -13.25 -3.29 -3.61
C PRO A 243 -11.95 -4.08 -3.49
N GLY A 244 -10.81 -3.40 -3.37
CA GLY A 244 -9.51 -4.05 -3.28
C GLY A 244 -9.09 -4.47 -1.86
N GLN A 245 -9.99 -4.34 -0.86
CA GLN A 245 -9.74 -4.68 0.54
C GLN A 245 -10.85 -5.57 1.13
N ALA A 246 -11.84 -5.97 0.34
CA ALA A 246 -13.03 -6.71 0.77
C ALA A 246 -12.73 -8.22 0.91
N ARG A 247 -11.88 -8.58 1.86
CA ARG A 247 -11.35 -9.95 2.06
C ARG A 247 -12.30 -10.82 2.88
N PHE A 248 -13.58 -10.93 2.43
CA PHE A 248 -14.65 -11.61 3.15
C PHE A 248 -14.37 -13.10 3.39
N LYS A 249 -13.77 -13.79 2.41
CA LYS A 249 -13.42 -15.22 2.60
C LYS A 249 -12.34 -15.40 3.67
N LEU A 250 -11.38 -14.47 3.76
CA LEU A 250 -10.40 -14.50 4.84
C LEU A 250 -11.06 -14.23 6.19
N ALA A 251 -11.94 -13.23 6.28
CA ALA A 251 -12.65 -12.91 7.52
C ALA A 251 -13.49 -14.08 8.01
N ALA A 252 -14.21 -14.78 7.12
CA ALA A 252 -14.98 -15.97 7.45
C ALA A 252 -14.10 -17.09 8.02
N ARG A 253 -12.96 -17.37 7.38
CA ARG A 253 -11.99 -18.38 7.89
C ARG A 253 -11.45 -18.03 9.28
N LEU A 254 -11.12 -16.75 9.51
CA LEU A 254 -10.64 -16.27 10.80
C LEU A 254 -11.72 -16.41 11.89
N ALA A 255 -12.99 -16.10 11.55
CA ALA A 255 -14.12 -16.28 12.48
C ALA A 255 -14.31 -17.74 12.88
N GLU A 256 -14.23 -18.67 11.93
CA GLU A 256 -14.27 -20.10 12.25
C GLU A 256 -13.09 -20.55 13.11
N ASP A 257 -11.89 -20.07 12.79
CA ASP A 257 -10.69 -20.42 13.55
C ASP A 257 -10.77 -19.98 15.00
N LEU A 258 -11.29 -18.78 15.27
CA LEU A 258 -11.55 -18.27 16.62
C LEU A 258 -12.62 -19.09 17.34
N LYS A 259 -13.76 -19.38 16.68
CA LYS A 259 -14.85 -20.20 17.26
C LYS A 259 -14.37 -21.58 17.62
N ARG A 260 -13.58 -22.25 16.78
CA ARG A 260 -12.97 -23.55 17.08
C ARG A 260 -12.01 -23.52 18.28
N ALA A 261 -11.42 -22.37 18.55
CA ALA A 261 -10.57 -22.13 19.73
C ALA A 261 -11.37 -21.68 20.97
N GLY A 262 -12.70 -21.77 20.95
CA GLY A 262 -13.59 -21.42 22.06
C GLY A 262 -13.79 -19.90 22.26
N LYS A 263 -13.38 -19.07 21.30
CA LYS A 263 -13.50 -17.61 21.37
C LYS A 263 -14.75 -17.12 20.62
N VAL A 264 -15.30 -16.00 21.08
CA VAL A 264 -16.39 -15.31 20.38
C VAL A 264 -15.82 -14.45 19.24
N ALA A 265 -16.42 -14.55 18.07
CA ALA A 265 -15.96 -13.81 16.89
C ALA A 265 -17.13 -13.17 16.13
N HIS A 266 -16.98 -11.89 15.84
CA HIS A 266 -17.90 -11.10 15.02
C HIS A 266 -17.18 -10.52 13.82
N VAL A 267 -17.76 -10.61 12.62
CA VAL A 267 -17.24 -9.93 11.42
C VAL A 267 -17.86 -8.54 11.39
N LEU A 268 -17.01 -7.52 11.38
CA LEU A 268 -17.37 -6.10 11.35
C LEU A 268 -17.06 -5.54 9.96
N ALA A 269 -18.09 -5.24 9.19
CA ALA A 269 -17.94 -4.64 7.86
C ALA A 269 -17.92 -3.11 7.97
N VAL A 270 -16.88 -2.49 7.45
CA VAL A 270 -16.69 -1.03 7.51
C VAL A 270 -16.26 -0.48 6.14
N ASP A 271 -16.66 0.73 5.81
CA ASP A 271 -16.12 1.46 4.65
C ASP A 271 -14.75 2.06 5.03
N GLU A 272 -14.67 2.70 6.19
CA GLU A 272 -13.42 3.23 6.73
C GLU A 272 -13.21 2.70 8.17
N VAL A 273 -11.98 2.29 8.44
CA VAL A 273 -11.64 1.76 9.76
C VAL A 273 -11.35 2.94 10.69
N ARG A 274 -12.26 3.17 11.63
CA ARG A 274 -12.15 4.22 12.65
C ARG A 274 -12.07 3.56 14.03
N PRO A 275 -10.91 3.65 14.70
CA PRO A 275 -10.71 3.02 16.00
C PRO A 275 -11.77 3.46 17.04
N GLU A 276 -12.16 4.73 16.98
CA GLU A 276 -13.11 5.35 17.89
C GLU A 276 -14.50 4.68 17.81
N GLU A 277 -14.99 4.41 16.60
CA GLU A 277 -16.27 3.74 16.36
C GLU A 277 -16.23 2.24 16.72
N LEU A 278 -15.05 1.62 16.62
CA LEU A 278 -14.88 0.19 16.92
C LEU A 278 -14.77 -0.08 18.42
N GLY A 279 -14.36 0.90 19.23
CA GLY A 279 -14.25 0.78 20.67
C GLY A 279 -15.58 0.47 21.38
N ASP A 280 -16.70 0.98 20.82
CA ASP A 280 -18.04 0.86 21.39
C ASP A 280 -18.61 -0.57 21.38
N PHE A 281 -18.04 -1.50 20.58
CA PHE A 281 -18.52 -2.88 20.51
C PHE A 281 -18.17 -3.74 21.73
N GLY A 282 -17.41 -3.24 22.70
CA GLY A 282 -17.06 -3.95 23.92
C GLY A 282 -16.27 -5.25 23.68
N LEU A 283 -15.42 -5.28 22.64
CA LEU A 283 -14.59 -6.40 22.27
C LEU A 283 -13.21 -6.32 22.94
N ASP A 284 -12.56 -7.47 23.10
CA ASP A 284 -11.27 -7.57 23.78
C ASP A 284 -10.09 -7.35 22.79
N GLY A 285 -10.34 -7.48 21.48
CA GLY A 285 -9.34 -7.23 20.43
C GLY A 285 -9.92 -7.32 19.03
N PHE A 286 -9.10 -6.92 18.06
CA PHE A 286 -9.47 -6.89 16.66
C PHE A 286 -8.49 -7.66 15.79
N ILE A 287 -8.97 -8.22 14.68
CA ILE A 287 -8.17 -8.83 13.63
C ILE A 287 -8.51 -8.11 12.32
N CYS A 288 -7.51 -7.48 11.70
CA CYS A 288 -7.73 -6.70 10.49
C CYS A 288 -7.62 -7.58 9.23
N ALA A 289 -8.75 -7.95 8.67
CA ALA A 289 -8.84 -8.57 7.34
C ALA A 289 -9.08 -7.54 6.22
N ALA A 290 -8.89 -6.25 6.48
CA ALA A 290 -8.94 -5.16 5.51
C ALA A 290 -7.54 -4.83 4.95
N CYS A 291 -7.07 -3.60 5.10
CA CYS A 291 -5.75 -3.19 4.67
C CYS A 291 -4.64 -3.67 5.61
N PRO A 292 -3.57 -4.32 5.12
CA PRO A 292 -2.44 -4.78 5.95
C PRO A 292 -1.72 -3.66 6.72
N ARG A 293 -1.85 -2.41 6.28
CA ARG A 293 -1.20 -1.27 6.94
C ARG A 293 -1.86 -0.88 8.26
N ILE A 294 -3.18 -1.02 8.37
CA ILE A 294 -3.94 -0.58 9.55
C ILE A 294 -3.41 -1.17 10.85
N PRO A 295 -3.25 -2.49 11.01
CA PRO A 295 -2.75 -3.05 12.26
C PRO A 295 -1.28 -2.70 12.54
N ILE A 296 -0.56 -2.12 11.58
CA ILE A 296 0.86 -1.76 11.69
C ILE A 296 1.03 -0.27 11.92
N ASP A 297 0.50 0.56 11.01
CA ASP A 297 0.68 2.01 11.03
C ASP A 297 -0.23 2.70 12.06
N ASP A 298 -1.45 2.19 12.23
CA ASP A 298 -2.48 2.79 13.11
C ASP A 298 -2.67 2.06 14.43
N ALA A 299 -1.83 1.06 14.76
CA ALA A 299 -2.00 0.20 15.94
C ALA A 299 -2.13 0.98 17.26
N GLU A 300 -1.42 2.10 17.39
CA GLU A 300 -1.40 2.94 18.61
C GLU A 300 -2.71 3.74 18.81
N ARG A 301 -3.52 3.88 17.74
CA ARG A 301 -4.83 4.53 17.82
C ARG A 301 -5.92 3.62 18.40
N PHE A 302 -5.64 2.31 18.48
CA PHE A 302 -6.57 1.33 19.03
C PHE A 302 -6.31 1.12 20.52
N GLU A 303 -7.32 1.30 21.36
CA GLU A 303 -7.25 0.99 22.79
C GLU A 303 -7.07 -0.51 23.04
N ARG A 304 -7.67 -1.34 22.21
CA ARG A 304 -7.58 -2.80 22.24
C ARG A 304 -6.57 -3.31 21.20
N PRO A 305 -5.96 -4.48 21.46
CA PRO A 305 -5.04 -5.08 20.50
C PRO A 305 -5.66 -5.25 19.11
N ILE A 306 -4.93 -4.82 18.07
CA ILE A 306 -5.29 -5.09 16.68
C ILE A 306 -4.21 -5.95 16.03
N LEU A 307 -4.61 -7.10 15.49
CA LEU A 307 -3.74 -8.11 14.92
C LEU A 307 -3.86 -8.18 13.39
N THR A 308 -2.76 -8.57 12.75
CA THR A 308 -2.81 -9.07 11.37
C THR A 308 -3.41 -10.48 11.34
N PRO A 309 -3.86 -10.99 10.18
CA PRO A 309 -4.30 -12.38 10.04
C PRO A 309 -3.22 -13.41 10.42
N PHE A 310 -1.94 -13.09 10.15
CA PHE A 310 -0.82 -13.93 10.55
C PHE A 310 -0.68 -14.00 12.08
N GLU A 311 -0.72 -12.86 12.75
CA GLU A 311 -0.63 -12.79 14.22
C GLU A 311 -1.81 -13.45 14.92
N ALA A 312 -3.03 -13.36 14.36
CA ALA A 312 -4.17 -14.10 14.85
C ALA A 312 -3.93 -15.62 14.81
N ARG A 313 -3.31 -16.13 13.75
CA ARG A 313 -2.92 -17.55 13.67
C ARG A 313 -1.83 -17.91 14.68
N VAL A 314 -0.90 -17.00 14.96
CA VAL A 314 0.10 -17.20 16.02
C VAL A 314 -0.58 -17.25 17.39
N MET A 315 -1.46 -16.30 17.69
CA MET A 315 -2.25 -16.25 18.91
C MET A 315 -3.04 -17.56 19.16
N LEU A 316 -3.55 -18.15 18.08
CA LEU A 316 -4.31 -19.42 18.10
C LEU A 316 -3.42 -20.68 18.07
N GLY A 317 -2.11 -20.55 18.16
CA GLY A 317 -1.17 -21.68 18.09
C GLY A 317 -1.05 -22.35 16.72
N LYS A 318 -1.63 -21.74 15.67
CA LYS A 318 -1.63 -22.27 14.28
C LYS A 318 -0.42 -21.86 13.46
N ALA A 319 0.44 -21.00 13.99
CA ALA A 319 1.68 -20.57 13.36
C ALA A 319 2.73 -20.19 14.42
N LYS A 320 4.00 -20.29 14.07
CA LYS A 320 5.08 -19.70 14.88
C LYS A 320 5.23 -18.24 14.52
N PHE A 321 5.58 -17.39 15.50
CA PHE A 321 5.78 -15.96 15.27
C PHE A 321 7.01 -15.71 14.37
N GLU A 322 8.04 -16.50 14.50
CA GLU A 322 9.27 -16.40 13.70
C GLU A 322 9.38 -17.55 12.68
N PRO A 323 9.75 -17.27 11.42
CA PRO A 323 9.95 -15.93 10.85
C PRO A 323 8.62 -15.18 10.70
N TYR A 324 8.63 -13.87 11.01
CA TYR A 324 7.45 -13.02 10.88
C TYR A 324 7.01 -12.92 9.41
N ARG A 325 5.69 -12.91 9.20
CA ARG A 325 5.11 -12.80 7.87
C ARG A 325 4.24 -11.56 7.76
N MET A 326 4.67 -10.66 6.87
CA MET A 326 3.81 -9.54 6.50
C MET A 326 2.51 -10.05 5.88
N ASP A 327 1.41 -9.40 6.24
CA ASP A 327 0.13 -9.66 5.59
C ASP A 327 0.15 -9.09 4.18
N GLU A 328 -0.34 -9.86 3.22
CA GLU A 328 -0.48 -9.47 1.82
C GLU A 328 -1.87 -9.87 1.32
N VAL A 329 -2.38 -9.08 0.39
CA VAL A 329 -3.70 -9.32 -0.16
C VAL A 329 -3.61 -10.26 -1.37
N ASN A 330 -4.26 -11.40 -1.27
CA ASN A 330 -4.27 -12.44 -2.29
C ASN A 330 -5.67 -12.61 -2.90
N ARG A 331 -5.76 -13.04 -4.17
CA ARG A 331 -7.05 -13.29 -4.85
C ARG A 331 -7.96 -14.27 -4.10
N LYS A 332 -7.39 -15.25 -3.41
CA LYS A 332 -8.14 -16.24 -2.60
C LYS A 332 -8.81 -15.69 -1.34
N ASP A 333 -8.55 -14.45 -0.99
CA ASP A 333 -9.05 -13.80 0.23
C ASP A 333 -10.43 -13.15 0.02
N PHE A 334 -10.81 -12.92 -1.24
CA PHE A 334 -12.07 -12.31 -1.67
C PHE A 334 -13.20 -13.29 -1.85
#